data_ea8d027a279a0b5ed0f4281f01ee387d
#
_entry.id   ea8d027a279a0b5ed0f4281f01ee387d
#
_cell.length_a   1.000
_cell.length_b   1.000
_cell.length_c   1.000
_cell.angle_alpha   90.00
_cell.angle_beta   90.00
_cell.angle_gamma   90.00
#
_symmetry.space_group_name_H-M   'P 1'
#
loop_
_entity.id
_entity.type
_entity.pdbx_description
1 polymer ?
#
loop_
_entity_poly.entity_id
_entity_poly.type
_entity_poly.pdbx_seq_one_letter_code
_entity_poly.pdbx_strand_id
1 'polypeptide(L)'
;MKKAIITILFITFYFLPVNLKAEVKTISDGNVDAKIKIIVFESLTCSHCANFHKNVYPGLKEDFIDKGHVYIEFKNFPLDMAAMNASKIAHCRNDGNSEILHYLFDNQEQWVKGKTIEELNKNIKIFIEKSDFNLDVDVCLSNKEAEDHILEDRIEGAKKFKIDATPTIIINGKKFDNPSNYKKLKKFIEKLI
;
A
#
# COMPACT_ATOMS: atom_id res chain seq x y z
N MET A 1 -13.57 -32.46 68.00
CA MET A 1 -12.50 -31.79 67.22
C MET A 1 -12.77 -32.08 65.75
N LYS A 2 -13.34 -31.06 65.00
CA LYS A 2 -13.65 -31.22 63.57
C LYS A 2 -12.45 -30.72 62.78
N LYS A 3 -11.80 -31.56 61.96
CA LYS A 3 -10.72 -31.20 61.06
C LYS A 3 -11.34 -30.62 59.81
N ALA A 4 -11.08 -29.34 59.55
CA ALA A 4 -11.44 -28.70 58.29
C ALA A 4 -10.40 -29.06 57.21
N ILE A 5 -10.85 -29.70 56.13
CA ILE A 5 -10.04 -30.00 54.95
C ILE A 5 -10.16 -28.79 54.03
N ILE A 6 -9.06 -28.02 53.89
CA ILE A 6 -8.96 -26.92 52.93
C ILE A 6 -8.55 -27.50 51.57
N THR A 7 -9.47 -27.59 50.65
CA THR A 7 -9.20 -27.97 49.24
C THR A 7 -8.66 -26.78 48.51
N ILE A 8 -7.36 -26.75 48.22
CA ILE A 8 -6.73 -25.72 47.41
C ILE A 8 -7.00 -26.05 45.93
N LEU A 9 -7.85 -25.25 45.30
CA LEU A 9 -8.15 -25.33 43.85
C LEU A 9 -7.00 -24.68 43.08
N PHE A 10 -6.13 -25.49 42.46
CA PHE A 10 -5.11 -25.01 41.54
C PHE A 10 -5.79 -24.62 40.21
N ILE A 11 -6.01 -23.34 39.97
CA ILE A 11 -6.43 -22.80 38.67
C ILE A 11 -5.18 -22.73 37.79
N THR A 12 -4.99 -23.72 36.92
CA THR A 12 -3.96 -23.66 35.86
C THR A 12 -4.39 -22.67 34.79
N PHE A 13 -3.77 -21.51 34.79
CA PHE A 13 -3.94 -20.50 33.73
C PHE A 13 -3.20 -21.00 32.49
N TYR A 14 -3.95 -21.54 31.52
CA TYR A 14 -3.41 -21.86 30.21
C TYR A 14 -3.13 -20.57 29.48
N PHE A 15 -1.86 -20.15 29.44
CA PHE A 15 -1.39 -19.14 28.49
C PHE A 15 -1.42 -19.72 27.07
N LEU A 16 -2.49 -19.46 26.32
CA LEU A 16 -2.48 -19.69 24.89
C LEU A 16 -1.53 -18.65 24.26
N PRO A 17 -0.53 -19.05 23.46
CA PRO A 17 0.30 -18.11 22.75
C PRO A 17 -0.59 -17.35 21.77
N VAL A 18 -0.84 -16.07 22.04
CA VAL A 18 -1.44 -15.16 21.06
C VAL A 18 -0.37 -14.93 20.00
N ASN A 19 -0.52 -15.56 18.83
CA ASN A 19 0.29 -15.24 17.66
C ASN A 19 -0.12 -13.82 17.21
N LEU A 20 0.58 -12.81 17.73
CA LEU A 20 0.49 -11.45 17.22
C LEU A 20 1.13 -11.43 15.83
N LYS A 21 0.30 -11.61 14.80
CA LYS A 21 0.71 -11.40 13.41
C LYS A 21 1.07 -9.90 13.29
N ALA A 22 2.29 -9.59 12.82
CA ALA A 22 2.68 -8.21 12.62
C ALA A 22 1.77 -7.59 11.55
N GLU A 23 1.09 -6.50 11.90
CA GLU A 23 0.22 -5.78 10.97
C GLU A 23 1.06 -5.13 9.87
N VAL A 24 0.65 -5.29 8.62
CA VAL A 24 1.29 -4.62 7.49
C VAL A 24 0.81 -3.18 7.45
N LYS A 25 1.76 -2.25 7.49
CA LYS A 25 1.45 -0.82 7.47
C LYS A 25 1.02 -0.38 6.07
N THR A 26 -0.05 0.39 6.03
CA THR A 26 -0.48 1.07 4.80
C THR A 26 0.58 2.08 4.37
N ILE A 27 0.94 2.07 3.08
CA ILE A 27 1.83 3.07 2.50
C ILE A 27 1.08 4.39 2.38
N SER A 28 1.66 5.47 2.90
CA SER A 28 0.95 6.77 2.98
C SER A 28 1.91 7.94 3.05
N ASP A 29 1.40 9.13 2.71
CA ASP A 29 2.10 10.40 2.86
C ASP A 29 1.20 11.47 3.49
N GLY A 30 1.84 12.43 4.16
CA GLY A 30 1.17 13.57 4.78
C GLY A 30 0.79 13.34 6.26
N ASN A 31 0.05 14.29 6.79
CA ASN A 31 -0.38 14.26 8.19
C ASN A 31 -1.67 13.43 8.32
N VAL A 32 -1.65 12.39 9.15
CA VAL A 32 -2.81 11.55 9.43
C VAL A 32 -4.02 12.33 9.97
N ASP A 33 -3.80 13.49 10.59
CA ASP A 33 -4.87 14.36 11.11
C ASP A 33 -5.41 15.36 10.06
N ALA A 34 -4.88 15.36 8.82
CA ALA A 34 -5.39 16.22 7.76
C ALA A 34 -6.88 15.98 7.49
N LYS A 35 -7.65 17.05 7.27
CA LYS A 35 -9.10 16.97 7.04
C LYS A 35 -9.47 16.31 5.72
N ILE A 36 -8.59 16.37 4.72
CA ILE A 36 -8.82 15.78 3.41
C ILE A 36 -8.05 14.46 3.34
N LYS A 37 -8.82 13.36 3.21
CA LYS A 37 -8.29 12.01 3.07
C LYS A 37 -8.42 11.56 1.63
N ILE A 38 -7.30 11.18 1.05
CA ILE A 38 -7.25 10.62 -0.31
C ILE A 38 -6.83 9.17 -0.21
N ILE A 39 -7.50 8.29 -0.95
CA ILE A 39 -7.09 6.91 -1.17
C ILE A 39 -6.89 6.75 -2.68
N VAL A 40 -5.74 6.20 -3.08
CA VAL A 40 -5.46 5.86 -4.47
C VAL A 40 -5.36 4.35 -4.57
N PHE A 41 -6.29 3.74 -5.32
CA PHE A 41 -6.19 2.33 -5.68
C PHE A 41 -5.39 2.19 -6.96
N GLU A 42 -4.30 1.42 -6.92
CA GLU A 42 -3.32 1.40 -7.99
C GLU A 42 -2.66 0.04 -8.21
N SER A 43 -2.08 -0.14 -9.38
CA SER A 43 -1.35 -1.34 -9.78
C SER A 43 0.02 -0.95 -10.30
N LEU A 44 1.07 -1.60 -9.79
CA LEU A 44 2.45 -1.27 -10.15
C LEU A 44 2.83 -1.61 -11.60
N THR A 45 2.02 -2.38 -12.32
CA THR A 45 2.18 -2.62 -13.77
C THR A 45 1.33 -1.69 -14.64
N CYS A 46 0.45 -0.87 -14.05
CA CYS A 46 -0.44 0.03 -14.77
C CYS A 46 0.28 1.31 -15.21
N SER A 47 0.38 1.57 -16.51
CA SER A 47 1.00 2.78 -17.07
C SER A 47 0.27 4.07 -16.69
N HIS A 48 -1.06 4.02 -16.51
CA HIS A 48 -1.83 5.17 -16.04
C HIS A 48 -1.52 5.52 -14.57
N CYS A 49 -1.19 4.50 -13.73
CA CYS A 49 -0.72 4.72 -12.37
C CYS A 49 0.67 5.36 -12.38
N ALA A 50 1.61 4.87 -13.20
CA ALA A 50 2.91 5.52 -13.35
C ALA A 50 2.77 6.99 -13.83
N ASN A 51 1.84 7.26 -14.75
CA ASN A 51 1.54 8.63 -15.16
C ASN A 51 0.99 9.49 -14.01
N PHE A 52 0.16 8.93 -13.12
CA PHE A 52 -0.32 9.63 -11.93
C PHE A 52 0.85 10.04 -11.03
N HIS A 53 1.75 9.09 -10.70
CA HIS A 53 2.92 9.35 -9.87
C HIS A 53 3.87 10.37 -10.51
N LYS A 54 4.08 10.34 -11.81
CA LYS A 54 4.96 11.24 -12.53
C LYS A 54 4.40 12.65 -12.71
N ASN A 55 3.09 12.79 -13.00
CA ASN A 55 2.53 14.04 -13.50
C ASN A 55 1.43 14.66 -12.61
N VAL A 56 0.91 13.93 -11.63
CA VAL A 56 -0.18 14.40 -10.74
C VAL A 56 0.29 14.48 -9.29
N TYR A 57 0.89 13.41 -8.80
CA TYR A 57 1.33 13.32 -7.41
C TYR A 57 2.32 14.41 -6.98
N PRO A 58 3.35 14.81 -7.79
CA PRO A 58 4.28 15.85 -7.34
C PRO A 58 3.59 17.19 -7.03
N GLY A 59 2.65 17.61 -7.90
CA GLY A 59 1.87 18.82 -7.64
C GLY A 59 0.93 18.66 -6.44
N LEU A 60 0.33 17.48 -6.25
CA LEU A 60 -0.49 17.18 -5.08
C LEU A 60 0.33 17.25 -3.79
N LYS A 61 1.55 16.72 -3.84
CA LYS A 61 2.48 16.74 -2.71
C LYS A 61 2.87 18.17 -2.33
N GLU A 62 3.38 18.94 -3.27
CA GLU A 62 3.83 20.32 -3.06
C GLU A 62 2.70 21.25 -2.60
N ASP A 63 1.53 21.17 -3.24
CA ASP A 63 0.44 22.11 -3.00
C ASP A 63 -0.37 21.78 -1.74
N PHE A 64 -0.45 20.50 -1.31
CA PHE A 64 -1.40 20.11 -0.28
C PHE A 64 -0.84 19.16 0.78
N ILE A 65 -0.05 18.14 0.40
CA ILE A 65 0.43 17.13 1.35
C ILE A 65 1.47 17.75 2.28
N ASP A 66 2.49 18.40 1.72
CA ASP A 66 3.58 19.05 2.48
C ASP A 66 3.07 20.25 3.32
N LYS A 67 1.92 20.80 2.95
CA LYS A 67 1.24 21.86 3.72
C LYS A 67 0.28 21.31 4.80
N GLY A 68 0.17 20.00 4.93
CA GLY A 68 -0.67 19.37 5.94
C GLY A 68 -2.18 19.39 5.65
N HIS A 69 -2.60 19.78 4.45
CA HIS A 69 -4.02 19.82 4.07
C HIS A 69 -4.57 18.46 3.68
N VAL A 70 -3.70 17.58 3.16
CA VAL A 70 -4.05 16.26 2.62
C VAL A 70 -3.22 15.18 3.28
N TYR A 71 -3.89 14.07 3.61
CA TYR A 71 -3.29 12.77 3.88
C TYR A 71 -3.68 11.83 2.75
N ILE A 72 -2.71 11.10 2.20
CA ILE A 72 -2.93 10.17 1.10
C ILE A 72 -2.49 8.75 1.48
N GLU A 73 -3.33 7.77 1.18
CA GLU A 73 -3.04 6.33 1.28
C GLU A 73 -2.94 5.74 -0.12
N PHE A 74 -1.90 4.93 -0.33
CA PHE A 74 -1.71 4.15 -1.55
C PHE A 74 -2.14 2.72 -1.29
N LYS A 75 -3.28 2.33 -1.89
CA LYS A 75 -3.87 1.01 -1.72
C LYS A 75 -3.65 0.14 -2.95
N ASN A 76 -3.34 -1.10 -2.68
CA ASN A 76 -2.99 -2.05 -3.71
C ASN A 76 -4.24 -2.55 -4.47
N PHE A 77 -4.18 -2.48 -5.79
CA PHE A 77 -5.17 -3.11 -6.68
C PHE A 77 -4.45 -3.81 -7.84
N PRO A 78 -3.66 -4.87 -7.55
CA PRO A 78 -2.86 -5.54 -8.57
C PRO A 78 -3.74 -6.12 -9.67
N LEU A 79 -3.39 -5.79 -10.92
CA LEU A 79 -4.09 -6.27 -12.12
C LEU A 79 -3.53 -7.62 -12.61
N ASP A 80 -2.32 -7.95 -12.18
CA ASP A 80 -1.61 -9.18 -12.54
C ASP A 80 -0.62 -9.62 -11.45
N MET A 81 0.02 -10.77 -11.63
CA MET A 81 0.98 -11.32 -10.66
C MET A 81 2.27 -10.50 -10.56
N ALA A 82 2.67 -9.82 -11.63
CA ALA A 82 3.86 -8.95 -11.56
C ALA A 82 3.58 -7.72 -10.69
N ALA A 83 2.38 -7.12 -10.80
CA ALA A 83 1.93 -6.06 -9.90
C ALA A 83 1.85 -6.54 -8.45
N MET A 84 1.33 -7.75 -8.20
CA MET A 84 1.31 -8.36 -6.87
C MET A 84 2.72 -8.45 -6.28
N ASN A 85 3.67 -8.99 -7.03
CA ASN A 85 5.05 -9.15 -6.59
C ASN A 85 5.75 -7.81 -6.37
N ALA A 86 5.52 -6.82 -7.25
CA ALA A 86 6.03 -5.47 -7.07
C ALA A 86 5.43 -4.79 -5.82
N SER A 87 4.15 -5.00 -5.54
CA SER A 87 3.51 -4.52 -4.30
C SER A 87 4.12 -5.14 -3.06
N LYS A 88 4.45 -6.44 -3.07
CA LYS A 88 5.18 -7.09 -1.96
C LYS A 88 6.54 -6.44 -1.71
N ILE A 89 7.24 -6.05 -2.77
CA ILE A 89 8.53 -5.33 -2.66
C ILE A 89 8.30 -3.93 -2.07
N ALA A 90 7.26 -3.20 -2.49
CA ALA A 90 6.94 -1.88 -1.94
C ALA A 90 6.66 -1.94 -0.43
N HIS A 91 6.04 -3.01 0.06
CA HIS A 91 5.77 -3.24 1.48
C HIS A 91 6.91 -3.91 2.27
N CYS A 92 8.05 -4.21 1.62
CA CYS A 92 9.07 -5.06 2.22
C CYS A 92 9.66 -4.54 3.54
N ARG A 93 9.83 -3.23 3.68
CA ARG A 93 10.30 -2.60 4.93
C ARG A 93 9.23 -2.55 6.03
N ASN A 94 7.99 -2.67 5.67
CA ASN A 94 6.83 -2.53 6.57
C ASN A 94 6.90 -1.26 7.45
N ASP A 95 7.41 -0.17 6.90
CA ASP A 95 7.54 1.12 7.59
C ASP A 95 6.40 2.10 7.26
N GLY A 96 5.59 1.80 6.22
CA GLY A 96 4.53 2.66 5.71
C GLY A 96 5.01 3.80 4.82
N ASN A 97 6.33 3.85 4.51
CA ASN A 97 6.92 4.88 3.67
C ASN A 97 6.66 4.61 2.18
N SER A 98 6.37 5.65 1.43
CA SER A 98 6.06 5.60 -0.01
C SER A 98 7.30 5.58 -0.93
N GLU A 99 8.51 5.67 -0.39
CA GLU A 99 9.75 5.82 -1.17
C GLU A 99 9.95 4.71 -2.19
N ILE A 100 9.82 3.44 -1.77
CA ILE A 100 9.99 2.29 -2.68
C ILE A 100 8.86 2.25 -3.72
N LEU A 101 7.64 2.57 -3.31
CA LEU A 101 6.48 2.64 -4.20
C LEU A 101 6.69 3.66 -5.34
N HIS A 102 7.08 4.89 -4.99
CA HIS A 102 7.36 5.93 -5.97
C HIS A 102 8.53 5.56 -6.88
N TYR A 103 9.61 5.02 -6.31
CA TYR A 103 10.75 4.55 -7.09
C TYR A 103 10.37 3.51 -8.14
N LEU A 104 9.49 2.56 -7.78
CA LEU A 104 8.99 1.56 -8.71
C LEU A 104 8.13 2.17 -9.82
N PHE A 105 7.27 3.14 -9.51
CA PHE A 105 6.44 3.82 -10.52
C PHE A 105 7.26 4.73 -11.44
N ASP A 106 8.18 5.52 -10.90
CA ASP A 106 9.02 6.44 -11.67
C ASP A 106 9.89 5.70 -12.68
N ASN A 107 10.25 4.46 -12.37
CA ASN A 107 11.10 3.61 -13.17
C ASN A 107 10.38 2.41 -13.78
N GLN A 108 9.04 2.43 -13.86
CA GLN A 108 8.23 1.29 -14.29
C GLN A 108 8.73 0.69 -15.61
N GLU A 109 9.09 1.51 -16.60
CA GLU A 109 9.58 1.08 -17.90
C GLU A 109 10.92 0.31 -17.84
N GLN A 110 11.67 0.41 -16.74
CA GLN A 110 12.95 -0.27 -16.58
C GLN A 110 12.78 -1.71 -16.13
N TRP A 111 11.77 -2.01 -15.32
CA TRP A 111 11.56 -3.34 -14.74
C TRP A 111 10.34 -4.08 -15.29
N VAL A 112 9.31 -3.40 -15.81
CA VAL A 112 8.16 -4.05 -16.48
C VAL A 112 8.58 -4.46 -17.90
N LYS A 113 9.47 -5.44 -18.00
CA LYS A 113 9.99 -5.99 -19.25
C LYS A 113 9.93 -7.50 -19.19
N GLY A 114 9.44 -8.12 -20.26
CA GLY A 114 9.33 -9.58 -20.33
C GLY A 114 7.91 -10.01 -20.71
N LYS A 115 7.79 -11.29 -21.02
CA LYS A 115 6.52 -11.93 -21.44
C LYS A 115 6.00 -12.92 -20.41
N THR A 116 6.87 -13.36 -19.49
CA THR A 116 6.52 -14.32 -18.45
C THR A 116 6.73 -13.71 -17.07
N ILE A 117 6.06 -14.28 -16.06
CA ILE A 117 6.22 -13.83 -14.68
C ILE A 117 7.65 -14.03 -14.17
N GLU A 118 8.34 -15.04 -14.62
CA GLU A 118 9.74 -15.33 -14.26
C GLU A 118 10.67 -14.23 -14.80
N GLU A 119 10.46 -13.79 -16.04
CA GLU A 119 11.21 -12.68 -16.64
C GLU A 119 10.95 -11.36 -15.89
N LEU A 120 9.69 -11.07 -15.58
CA LEU A 120 9.31 -9.87 -14.82
C LEU A 120 9.90 -9.88 -13.41
N ASN A 121 9.84 -11.01 -12.70
CA ASN A 121 10.44 -11.16 -11.37
C ASN A 121 11.97 -11.02 -11.42
N LYS A 122 12.62 -11.58 -12.42
CA LYS A 122 14.07 -11.42 -12.62
C LYS A 122 14.43 -9.94 -12.85
N ASN A 123 13.67 -9.24 -13.68
CA ASN A 123 13.95 -7.85 -14.02
C ASN A 123 13.76 -6.92 -12.82
N ILE A 124 12.65 -7.07 -12.07
CA ILE A 124 12.43 -6.26 -10.88
C ILE A 124 13.48 -6.57 -9.79
N LYS A 125 13.91 -7.82 -9.63
CA LYS A 125 15.00 -8.19 -8.72
C LYS A 125 16.28 -7.48 -9.08
N ILE A 126 16.76 -7.58 -10.32
CA ILE A 126 17.97 -6.90 -10.81
C ILE A 126 17.84 -5.38 -10.65
N PHE A 127 16.63 -4.82 -10.86
CA PHE A 127 16.38 -3.40 -10.73
C PHE A 127 16.50 -2.93 -9.28
N ILE A 128 15.90 -3.64 -8.33
CA ILE A 128 15.95 -3.32 -6.90
C ILE A 128 17.35 -3.55 -6.31
N GLU A 129 18.05 -4.61 -6.72
CA GLU A 129 19.43 -4.89 -6.26
C GLU A 129 20.44 -3.79 -6.67
N LYS A 130 20.12 -2.98 -7.69
CA LYS A 130 20.92 -1.81 -8.10
C LYS A 130 20.57 -0.54 -7.35
N SER A 131 19.52 -0.54 -6.55
CA SER A 131 19.10 0.60 -5.74
C SER A 131 19.80 0.58 -4.37
N ASP A 132 19.74 1.72 -3.67
CA ASP A 132 20.29 1.86 -2.30
C ASP A 132 19.33 1.33 -1.21
N PHE A 133 18.24 0.63 -1.57
CA PHE A 133 17.25 0.17 -0.61
C PHE A 133 17.71 -0.98 0.26
N ASN A 134 18.74 -1.73 -0.15
CA ASN A 134 19.30 -2.88 0.58
C ASN A 134 18.24 -3.92 0.96
N LEU A 135 17.36 -4.28 0.01
CA LEU A 135 16.30 -5.26 0.22
C LEU A 135 16.75 -6.66 -0.23
N ASP A 136 16.41 -7.66 0.57
CA ASP A 136 16.40 -9.06 0.10
C ASP A 136 15.10 -9.32 -0.65
N VAL A 137 15.14 -9.24 -1.97
CA VAL A 137 13.96 -9.35 -2.84
C VAL A 137 13.29 -10.72 -2.71
N ASP A 138 14.04 -11.79 -2.49
CA ASP A 138 13.46 -13.13 -2.34
C ASP A 138 12.66 -13.24 -1.03
N VAL A 139 13.14 -12.61 0.04
CA VAL A 139 12.40 -12.47 1.30
C VAL A 139 11.14 -11.64 1.09
N CYS A 140 11.22 -10.49 0.39
CA CYS A 140 10.05 -9.67 0.09
C CYS A 140 8.99 -10.46 -0.70
N LEU A 141 9.40 -11.19 -1.73
CA LEU A 141 8.50 -11.97 -2.57
C LEU A 141 7.86 -13.15 -1.85
N SER A 142 8.51 -13.71 -0.82
CA SER A 142 7.96 -14.79 0.00
C SER A 142 7.05 -14.32 1.14
N ASN A 143 6.94 -12.99 1.37
CA ASN A 143 6.18 -12.42 2.47
C ASN A 143 4.67 -12.65 2.27
N LYS A 144 4.12 -13.58 3.08
CA LYS A 144 2.70 -13.95 3.03
C LYS A 144 1.79 -12.89 3.66
N GLU A 145 2.27 -12.22 4.70
CA GLU A 145 1.53 -11.14 5.37
C GLU A 145 1.29 -9.97 4.42
N ALA A 146 2.32 -9.58 3.66
CA ALA A 146 2.19 -8.55 2.63
C ALA A 146 1.22 -8.98 1.51
N GLU A 147 1.28 -10.26 1.08
CA GLU A 147 0.35 -10.77 0.08
C GLU A 147 -1.09 -10.72 0.55
N ASP A 148 -1.36 -11.16 1.78
CA ASP A 148 -2.70 -11.12 2.37
C ASP A 148 -3.23 -9.67 2.46
N HIS A 149 -2.39 -8.73 2.93
CA HIS A 149 -2.73 -7.29 2.99
C HIS A 149 -3.06 -6.70 1.61
N ILE A 150 -2.25 -7.00 0.59
CA ILE A 150 -2.47 -6.54 -0.79
C ILE A 150 -3.80 -7.09 -1.34
N LEU A 151 -4.12 -8.35 -1.04
CA LEU A 151 -5.39 -8.95 -1.44
C LEU A 151 -6.58 -8.32 -0.70
N GLU A 152 -6.43 -7.99 0.59
CA GLU A 152 -7.45 -7.29 1.38
C GLU A 152 -7.75 -5.91 0.79
N ASP A 153 -6.73 -5.12 0.45
CA ASP A 153 -6.89 -3.83 -0.24
C ASP A 153 -7.68 -3.98 -1.54
N ARG A 154 -7.31 -4.97 -2.37
CA ARG A 154 -8.00 -5.23 -3.63
C ARG A 154 -9.46 -5.63 -3.42
N ILE A 155 -9.74 -6.46 -2.41
CA ILE A 155 -11.10 -6.88 -2.06
C ILE A 155 -11.91 -5.69 -1.54
N GLU A 156 -11.33 -4.85 -0.69
CA GLU A 156 -11.99 -3.62 -0.20
C GLU A 156 -12.33 -2.70 -1.38
N GLY A 157 -11.37 -2.43 -2.25
CA GLY A 157 -11.57 -1.60 -3.44
C GLY A 157 -12.73 -2.11 -4.29
N ALA A 158 -12.72 -3.40 -4.63
CA ALA A 158 -13.76 -4.00 -5.46
C ALA A 158 -15.14 -4.00 -4.79
N LYS A 159 -15.23 -4.34 -3.50
CA LYS A 159 -16.51 -4.49 -2.79
C LYS A 159 -17.09 -3.14 -2.35
N LYS A 160 -16.28 -2.29 -1.71
CA LYS A 160 -16.74 -1.04 -1.10
C LYS A 160 -16.84 0.10 -2.09
N PHE A 161 -15.83 0.26 -2.95
CA PHE A 161 -15.73 1.38 -3.88
C PHE A 161 -16.04 1.04 -5.33
N LYS A 162 -16.35 -0.27 -5.61
CA LYS A 162 -16.66 -0.74 -6.96
C LYS A 162 -15.55 -0.37 -7.97
N ILE A 163 -14.30 -0.55 -7.54
CA ILE A 163 -13.11 -0.31 -8.38
C ILE A 163 -13.07 -1.36 -9.49
N ASP A 164 -12.93 -0.90 -10.71
CA ASP A 164 -12.83 -1.70 -11.93
C ASP A 164 -11.64 -1.27 -12.82
N ALA A 165 -11.00 -0.15 -12.48
CA ALA A 165 -9.84 0.39 -13.19
C ALA A 165 -8.87 1.10 -12.24
N THR A 166 -7.60 1.21 -12.66
CA THR A 166 -6.54 1.91 -11.93
C THR A 166 -5.90 3.01 -12.79
N PRO A 167 -5.45 4.13 -12.20
CA PRO A 167 -5.67 4.51 -10.81
C PRO A 167 -7.12 4.93 -10.57
N THR A 168 -7.67 4.60 -9.40
CA THR A 168 -8.93 5.19 -8.93
C THR A 168 -8.67 5.98 -7.66
N ILE A 169 -9.11 7.24 -7.62
CA ILE A 169 -8.94 8.16 -6.50
C ILE A 169 -10.26 8.29 -5.74
N ILE A 170 -10.18 8.11 -4.42
CA ILE A 170 -11.29 8.33 -3.49
C ILE A 170 -10.92 9.53 -2.61
N ILE A 171 -11.75 10.56 -2.56
CA ILE A 171 -11.54 11.76 -1.73
C ILE A 171 -12.67 11.86 -0.73
N ASN A 172 -12.35 11.80 0.57
CA ASN A 172 -13.34 11.82 1.66
C ASN A 172 -14.49 10.82 1.40
N GLY A 173 -14.15 9.61 0.94
CA GLY A 173 -15.09 8.50 0.70
C GLY A 173 -15.84 8.56 -0.64
N LYS A 174 -15.57 9.56 -1.51
CA LYS A 174 -16.23 9.71 -2.83
C LYS A 174 -15.24 9.52 -3.97
N LYS A 175 -15.64 8.77 -5.00
CA LYS A 175 -14.82 8.56 -6.21
C LYS A 175 -14.64 9.88 -6.97
N PHE A 176 -13.40 10.14 -7.38
CA PHE A 176 -13.04 11.29 -8.22
C PHE A 176 -12.80 10.84 -9.66
N ASP A 177 -13.52 11.43 -10.63
CA ASP A 177 -13.63 10.90 -12.00
C ASP A 177 -12.44 11.22 -12.93
N ASN A 178 -11.48 12.04 -12.50
CA ASN A 178 -10.40 12.51 -13.40
C ASN A 178 -9.01 12.32 -12.78
N PRO A 179 -8.57 11.07 -12.49
CA PRO A 179 -7.34 10.80 -11.73
C PRO A 179 -6.06 11.32 -12.38
N SER A 180 -6.04 11.46 -13.71
CA SER A 180 -4.86 11.93 -14.47
C SER A 180 -4.84 13.44 -14.72
N ASN A 181 -5.79 14.20 -14.19
CA ASN A 181 -5.88 15.64 -14.42
C ASN A 181 -5.62 16.45 -13.15
N TYR A 182 -4.34 16.82 -12.93
CA TYR A 182 -3.95 17.59 -11.75
C TYR A 182 -4.74 18.89 -11.58
N LYS A 183 -4.97 19.66 -12.65
CA LYS A 183 -5.71 20.92 -12.57
C LYS A 183 -7.15 20.75 -12.07
N LYS A 184 -7.82 19.66 -12.46
CA LYS A 184 -9.17 19.34 -11.94
C LYS A 184 -9.10 18.88 -10.50
N LEU A 185 -8.12 18.03 -10.15
CA LEU A 185 -7.89 17.56 -8.79
C LEU A 185 -7.60 18.74 -7.85
N LYS A 186 -6.67 19.62 -8.23
CA LYS A 186 -6.34 20.84 -7.46
C LYS A 186 -7.58 21.69 -7.17
N LYS A 187 -8.36 22.04 -8.19
CA LYS A 187 -9.60 22.80 -8.01
C LYS A 187 -10.63 22.11 -7.13
N PHE A 188 -10.67 20.77 -7.14
CA PHE A 188 -11.58 20.03 -6.28
C PHE A 188 -11.14 20.09 -4.82
N ILE A 189 -9.83 19.90 -4.55
CA ILE A 189 -9.25 19.96 -3.21
C ILE A 189 -9.37 21.37 -2.62
N GLU A 190 -9.08 22.41 -3.40
CA GLU A 190 -9.21 23.82 -2.99
C GLU A 190 -10.62 24.19 -2.48
N LYS A 191 -11.66 23.49 -2.91
CA LYS A 191 -13.04 23.70 -2.43
C LYS A 191 -13.33 22.99 -1.11
N LEU A 192 -12.45 22.09 -0.67
CA LEU A 192 -12.60 21.30 0.56
C LEU A 192 -11.80 21.88 1.73
N ILE A 193 -10.83 22.78 1.45
CA ILE A 193 -10.05 23.50 2.44
C ILE A 193 -10.88 24.66 3.01
#